data_5c7072f1a9868092629768bc813f44e6
#
_entry.id   5c7072f1a9868092629768bc813f44e6
#
_cell.length_a   1.000
_cell.length_b   1.000
_cell.length_c   1.000
_cell.angle_alpha   90.00
_cell.angle_beta   90.00
_cell.angle_gamma   90.00
#
_symmetry.space_group_name_H-M   'P 1'
#
loop_
_entity.id
_entity.type
_entity.pdbx_description
1 polymer ?
#
loop_
_entity_poly.entity_id
_entity_poly.type
_entity_poly.pdbx_seq_one_letter_code
_entity_poly.pdbx_strand_id
1 'polypeptide(L)'
;NCGEASFQGSFGGSYEFTHCTFANYWPAPNQTCVALSNETIPTNPPTQTQLVKANFKNCIIYGSSNLGISHKNEGGTFNFKYTNCLVKFIDTNNQFANVAEYNFANSALFENCIRASNSTQNKPDFLAPNDNKLIIGSDSAAKGTANNGFSTFNDILNNPRTGLTDIGAYNFIIFE
;
A
#
# COMPACT_ATOMS: atom_id res chain seq x y z
N ASN A 1 -2.54 11.41 -8.04
CA ASN A 1 -3.76 10.79 -8.61
C ASN A 1 -3.43 10.26 -10.00
N CYS A 2 -3.66 8.96 -10.22
CA CYS A 2 -3.30 8.24 -11.44
C CYS A 2 -4.52 7.55 -12.04
N GLY A 3 -4.53 7.34 -13.37
CA GLY A 3 -5.67 6.79 -14.09
C GLY A 3 -6.02 5.34 -13.74
N GLU A 4 -5.09 4.55 -13.21
CA GLU A 4 -5.33 3.16 -12.82
C GLU A 4 -4.76 2.87 -11.43
N ALA A 5 -3.45 3.02 -11.24
CA ALA A 5 -2.77 2.79 -9.97
C ALA A 5 -1.68 3.83 -9.72
N SER A 6 -1.37 4.11 -8.45
CA SER A 6 -0.22 4.96 -8.09
C SER A 6 1.10 4.23 -8.29
N PHE A 7 1.10 2.92 -8.12
CA PHE A 7 2.19 2.03 -8.50
C PHE A 7 1.60 0.80 -9.20
N GLN A 8 2.16 0.46 -10.36
CA GLN A 8 1.79 -0.73 -11.13
C GLN A 8 3.04 -1.55 -11.46
N GLY A 9 3.16 -2.72 -10.84
CA GLY A 9 4.17 -3.73 -11.14
C GLY A 9 3.60 -4.78 -12.07
N SER A 10 3.52 -4.48 -13.37
CA SER A 10 3.05 -5.42 -14.40
C SER A 10 4.19 -6.33 -14.87
N PHE A 11 3.84 -7.53 -15.31
CA PHE A 11 4.80 -8.50 -15.84
C PHE A 11 5.90 -8.89 -14.85
N GLY A 12 5.54 -8.99 -13.56
CA GLY A 12 6.47 -9.44 -12.51
C GLY A 12 7.50 -8.39 -12.09
N GLY A 13 8.68 -8.85 -11.67
CA GLY A 13 9.79 -7.98 -11.27
C GLY A 13 10.24 -8.17 -9.82
N SER A 14 11.06 -7.22 -9.33
CA SER A 14 11.54 -7.19 -7.94
C SER A 14 11.49 -5.75 -7.41
N TYR A 15 10.74 -5.53 -6.34
CA TYR A 15 10.44 -4.22 -5.78
C TYR A 15 10.64 -4.20 -4.28
N GLU A 16 11.19 -3.10 -3.76
CA GLU A 16 11.24 -2.80 -2.32
C GLU A 16 10.89 -1.34 -2.06
N PHE A 17 9.95 -1.16 -1.14
CA PHE A 17 9.50 0.16 -0.72
C PHE A 17 9.54 0.27 0.79
N THR A 18 10.08 1.37 1.29
CA THR A 18 10.13 1.66 2.73
C THR A 18 9.67 3.10 2.95
N HIS A 19 8.76 3.30 3.90
CA HIS A 19 8.18 4.61 4.23
C HIS A 19 7.61 5.35 3.02
N CYS A 20 6.93 4.64 2.11
CA CYS A 20 6.26 5.25 0.96
C CYS A 20 4.77 5.48 1.25
N THR A 21 4.20 6.49 0.59
CA THR A 21 2.75 6.73 0.57
C THR A 21 2.24 6.57 -0.85
N PHE A 22 1.48 5.51 -1.10
CA PHE A 22 0.77 5.25 -2.34
C PHE A 22 -0.67 5.70 -2.17
N ALA A 23 -1.00 6.84 -2.73
CA ALA A 23 -2.33 7.42 -2.62
C ALA A 23 -2.96 7.64 -3.99
N ASN A 24 -4.20 7.20 -4.18
CA ASN A 24 -4.95 7.46 -5.39
C ASN A 24 -6.36 7.95 -5.06
N TYR A 25 -6.58 9.24 -5.26
CA TYR A 25 -7.85 9.93 -5.04
C TYR A 25 -8.52 10.36 -6.36
N TRP A 26 -8.12 9.77 -7.48
CA TRP A 26 -8.79 9.97 -8.76
C TRP A 26 -10.23 9.44 -8.68
N PRO A 27 -11.25 10.21 -9.10
CA PRO A 27 -12.66 9.86 -8.89
C PRO A 27 -13.24 8.87 -9.92
N ALA A 28 -12.40 8.24 -10.78
CA ALA A 28 -12.86 7.25 -11.75
C ALA A 28 -13.06 5.86 -11.12
N PRO A 29 -13.87 4.98 -11.72
CA PRO A 29 -14.04 3.60 -11.26
C PRO A 29 -12.75 2.77 -11.46
N ASN A 30 -12.65 1.64 -10.76
CA ASN A 30 -11.57 0.64 -10.89
C ASN A 30 -10.16 1.17 -10.56
N GLN A 31 -10.08 2.19 -9.70
CA GLN A 31 -8.82 2.73 -9.24
C GLN A 31 -8.24 1.90 -8.09
N THR A 32 -6.92 1.77 -8.04
CA THR A 32 -6.22 1.22 -6.89
C THR A 32 -4.98 2.06 -6.55
N CYS A 33 -4.33 1.79 -5.43
CA CYS A 33 -3.07 2.46 -5.08
C CYS A 33 -1.87 1.62 -5.54
N VAL A 34 -1.93 0.30 -5.33
CA VAL A 34 -0.87 -0.63 -5.71
C VAL A 34 -1.48 -1.78 -6.50
N ALA A 35 -1.02 -1.99 -7.73
CA ALA A 35 -1.36 -3.12 -8.56
C ALA A 35 -0.10 -3.98 -8.83
N LEU A 36 -0.20 -5.28 -8.57
CA LEU A 36 0.85 -6.25 -8.83
C LEU A 36 0.33 -7.34 -9.77
N SER A 37 1.09 -7.67 -10.81
CA SER A 37 0.78 -8.81 -11.67
C SER A 37 2.03 -9.54 -12.14
N ASN A 38 1.86 -10.83 -12.47
CA ASN A 38 2.85 -11.63 -13.18
C ASN A 38 2.26 -12.16 -14.50
N GLU A 39 1.57 -11.27 -15.23
CA GLU A 39 0.93 -11.57 -16.49
C GLU A 39 1.87 -12.19 -17.51
N THR A 40 1.34 -13.08 -18.32
CA THR A 40 2.09 -13.72 -19.41
C THR A 40 2.30 -12.73 -20.56
N ILE A 41 3.54 -12.55 -20.98
CA ILE A 41 3.84 -11.76 -22.18
C ILE A 41 3.41 -12.57 -23.41
N PRO A 42 2.61 -12.00 -24.34
CA PRO A 42 2.09 -12.71 -25.51
C PRO A 42 3.15 -12.81 -26.62
N THR A 43 4.29 -13.41 -26.31
CA THR A 43 5.34 -13.78 -27.25
C THR A 43 5.04 -15.14 -27.90
N ASN A 44 5.84 -15.57 -28.87
CA ASN A 44 5.73 -16.90 -29.47
C ASN A 44 7.02 -17.71 -29.24
N PRO A 45 7.06 -18.69 -28.31
CA PRO A 45 5.97 -19.08 -27.39
C PRO A 45 5.67 -18.02 -26.31
N PRO A 46 4.50 -18.02 -25.68
CA PRO A 46 4.16 -17.14 -24.58
C PRO A 46 5.14 -17.27 -23.41
N THR A 47 5.54 -16.13 -22.82
CA THR A 47 6.51 -16.09 -21.72
C THR A 47 5.82 -15.73 -20.40
N GLN A 48 5.77 -16.69 -19.47
CA GLN A 48 5.29 -16.45 -18.11
C GLN A 48 6.27 -15.56 -17.34
N THR A 49 5.78 -14.45 -16.80
CA THR A 49 6.60 -13.56 -15.97
C THR A 49 6.59 -13.97 -14.50
N GLN A 50 7.55 -13.46 -13.73
CA GLN A 50 7.75 -13.81 -12.34
C GLN A 50 7.77 -12.56 -11.47
N LEU A 51 6.87 -12.46 -10.50
CA LEU A 51 7.00 -11.50 -9.42
C LEU A 51 7.93 -12.10 -8.35
N VAL A 52 9.22 -11.86 -8.53
CA VAL A 52 10.27 -12.43 -7.67
C VAL A 52 10.15 -11.89 -6.25
N LYS A 53 9.84 -10.60 -6.11
CA LYS A 53 9.71 -9.92 -4.83
C LYS A 53 8.92 -8.62 -4.96
N ALA A 54 7.99 -8.35 -4.06
CA ALA A 54 7.37 -7.04 -3.87
C ALA A 54 7.19 -6.78 -2.37
N ASN A 55 8.15 -6.13 -1.74
CA ASN A 55 8.16 -5.86 -0.31
C ASN A 55 7.79 -4.40 -0.02
N PHE A 56 6.81 -4.22 0.84
CA PHE A 56 6.37 -2.92 1.33
C PHE A 56 6.58 -2.88 2.84
N LYS A 57 7.36 -1.93 3.35
CA LYS A 57 7.67 -1.76 4.77
C LYS A 57 7.31 -0.35 5.22
N ASN A 58 6.56 -0.23 6.31
CA ASN A 58 6.12 1.06 6.82
C ASN A 58 5.44 1.96 5.74
N CYS A 59 4.62 1.39 4.86
CA CYS A 59 3.99 2.11 3.77
C CYS A 59 2.51 2.41 4.04
N ILE A 60 2.02 3.57 3.58
CA ILE A 60 0.58 3.87 3.49
C ILE A 60 0.11 3.53 2.08
N ILE A 61 -0.98 2.75 1.99
CA ILE A 61 -1.65 2.37 0.74
C ILE A 61 -3.13 2.72 0.91
N TYR A 62 -3.53 3.92 0.48
CA TYR A 62 -4.84 4.46 0.79
C TYR A 62 -5.34 5.44 -0.28
N GLY A 63 -6.61 5.33 -0.67
CA GLY A 63 -7.20 6.20 -1.70
C GLY A 63 -8.73 6.27 -1.61
N SER A 64 -9.35 6.79 -2.66
CA SER A 64 -10.80 6.87 -2.79
C SER A 64 -11.44 5.48 -2.93
N SER A 65 -10.83 4.58 -3.69
CA SER A 65 -11.31 3.21 -3.88
C SER A 65 -11.36 2.42 -2.57
N ASN A 66 -12.31 1.48 -2.47
CA ASN A 66 -12.39 0.53 -1.37
C ASN A 66 -11.23 -0.48 -1.37
N LEU A 67 -10.66 -0.76 -2.54
CA LEU A 67 -9.55 -1.69 -2.72
C LEU A 67 -8.27 -0.90 -3.01
N GLY A 68 -7.43 -0.71 -2.00
CA GLY A 68 -6.13 -0.04 -2.14
C GLY A 68 -5.08 -0.89 -2.85
N ILE A 69 -5.25 -2.22 -2.83
CA ILE A 69 -4.36 -3.18 -3.48
C ILE A 69 -5.10 -4.05 -4.48
N SER A 70 -4.43 -4.42 -5.57
CA SER A 70 -4.91 -5.37 -6.58
C SER A 70 -3.77 -6.33 -6.95
N HIS A 71 -4.05 -7.61 -6.88
CA HIS A 71 -3.11 -8.69 -7.21
C HIS A 71 -3.70 -9.54 -8.32
N LYS A 72 -2.93 -9.75 -9.39
CA LYS A 72 -3.28 -10.63 -10.51
C LYS A 72 -2.17 -11.67 -10.67
N ASN A 73 -2.43 -12.86 -10.14
CA ASN A 73 -1.52 -14.00 -10.18
C ASN A 73 -1.96 -14.96 -11.29
N GLU A 74 -1.20 -15.03 -12.37
CA GLU A 74 -1.44 -15.95 -13.50
C GLU A 74 -0.62 -17.26 -13.38
N GLY A 75 -0.07 -17.54 -12.20
CA GLY A 75 0.73 -18.73 -11.91
C GLY A 75 2.24 -18.45 -11.83
N GLY A 76 3.02 -19.48 -11.47
CA GLY A 76 4.45 -19.34 -11.24
C GLY A 76 4.78 -18.57 -9.96
N THR A 77 5.90 -17.84 -9.96
CA THR A 77 6.35 -17.10 -8.78
C THR A 77 5.56 -15.80 -8.64
N PHE A 78 4.91 -15.63 -7.49
CA PHE A 78 4.18 -14.41 -7.12
C PHE A 78 4.43 -14.08 -5.65
N ASN A 79 5.61 -13.51 -5.36
CA ASN A 79 6.04 -13.21 -4.00
C ASN A 79 5.84 -11.74 -3.67
N PHE A 80 5.02 -11.47 -2.65
CA PHE A 80 4.84 -10.14 -2.08
C PHE A 80 4.72 -10.21 -0.56
N LYS A 81 5.05 -9.10 0.11
CA LYS A 81 4.84 -8.94 1.55
C LYS A 81 4.61 -7.48 1.92
N TYR A 82 3.63 -7.27 2.77
CA TYR A 82 3.39 -5.99 3.46
C TYR A 82 3.77 -6.16 4.92
N THR A 83 4.65 -5.31 5.44
CA THR A 83 5.12 -5.33 6.83
C THR A 83 4.92 -3.96 7.45
N ASN A 84 4.18 -3.88 8.56
CA ASN A 84 3.84 -2.62 9.24
C ASN A 84 3.26 -1.56 8.28
N CYS A 85 2.34 -1.95 7.40
CA CYS A 85 1.70 -1.04 6.44
C CYS A 85 0.28 -0.67 6.88
N LEU A 86 -0.14 0.55 6.58
CA LEU A 86 -1.54 0.95 6.63
C LEU A 86 -2.17 0.73 5.26
N VAL A 87 -3.12 -0.20 5.16
CA VAL A 87 -3.72 -0.63 3.89
C VAL A 87 -5.23 -0.47 3.92
N LYS A 88 -5.79 0.31 2.98
CA LYS A 88 -7.24 0.33 2.77
C LYS A 88 -7.66 -0.89 1.96
N PHE A 89 -8.50 -1.72 2.58
CA PHE A 89 -9.08 -2.87 1.90
C PHE A 89 -10.47 -3.18 2.49
N ILE A 90 -11.51 -2.70 1.82
CA ILE A 90 -12.92 -2.83 2.19
C ILE A 90 -13.58 -3.77 1.19
N ASP A 91 -13.72 -5.04 1.56
CA ASP A 91 -14.38 -6.06 0.75
C ASP A 91 -15.88 -6.09 1.09
N THR A 92 -16.65 -5.20 0.47
CA THR A 92 -18.08 -5.00 0.78
C THR A 92 -18.94 -6.21 0.42
N ASN A 93 -18.54 -7.01 -0.54
CA ASN A 93 -19.33 -8.15 -1.06
C ASN A 93 -18.71 -9.50 -0.69
N ASN A 94 -17.65 -9.51 0.16
CA ASN A 94 -16.89 -10.71 0.54
C ASN A 94 -16.35 -11.52 -0.68
N GLN A 95 -16.11 -10.86 -1.80
CA GLN A 95 -15.62 -11.51 -3.02
C GLN A 95 -14.16 -11.99 -2.89
N PHE A 96 -13.40 -11.45 -1.95
CA PHE A 96 -12.02 -11.83 -1.67
C PHE A 96 -11.86 -12.68 -0.40
N ALA A 97 -12.94 -13.08 0.26
CA ALA A 97 -12.89 -13.80 1.54
C ALA A 97 -12.10 -15.11 1.47
N ASN A 98 -12.10 -15.79 0.32
CA ASN A 98 -11.42 -17.06 0.09
C ASN A 98 -10.22 -16.94 -0.87
N VAL A 99 -9.77 -15.72 -1.17
CA VAL A 99 -8.61 -15.47 -2.04
C VAL A 99 -7.36 -15.32 -1.17
N ALA A 100 -6.42 -16.24 -1.30
CA ALA A 100 -5.24 -16.34 -0.43
C ALA A 100 -4.39 -15.07 -0.41
N GLU A 101 -4.28 -14.38 -1.54
CA GLU A 101 -3.52 -13.15 -1.72
C GLU A 101 -4.10 -11.95 -0.93
N TYR A 102 -5.35 -12.06 -0.43
CA TYR A 102 -6.00 -11.02 0.37
C TYR A 102 -6.31 -11.47 1.81
N ASN A 103 -5.71 -12.56 2.26
CA ASN A 103 -5.84 -13.03 3.64
C ASN A 103 -4.97 -12.20 4.59
N PHE A 104 -5.52 -11.12 5.15
CA PHE A 104 -4.83 -10.26 6.12
C PHE A 104 -4.46 -10.95 7.43
N ALA A 105 -5.00 -12.14 7.74
CA ALA A 105 -4.58 -12.93 8.89
C ALA A 105 -3.30 -13.74 8.62
N ASN A 106 -2.88 -13.87 7.37
CA ASN A 106 -1.63 -14.54 7.02
C ASN A 106 -0.43 -13.60 7.21
N SER A 107 0.31 -13.76 8.29
CA SER A 107 1.49 -12.95 8.62
C SER A 107 2.67 -13.12 7.64
N ALA A 108 2.66 -14.16 6.81
CA ALA A 108 3.64 -14.30 5.74
C ALA A 108 3.42 -13.26 4.63
N LEU A 109 2.18 -12.78 4.45
CA LEU A 109 1.79 -11.78 3.45
C LEU A 109 1.56 -10.39 4.07
N PHE A 110 0.92 -10.33 5.26
CA PHE A 110 0.54 -9.09 5.93
C PHE A 110 1.01 -9.12 7.40
N GLU A 111 2.26 -8.76 7.63
CA GLU A 111 2.85 -8.77 8.96
C GLU A 111 2.63 -7.43 9.67
N ASN A 112 1.93 -7.47 10.83
CA ASN A 112 1.64 -6.27 11.64
C ASN A 112 1.01 -5.12 10.83
N CYS A 113 0.20 -5.43 9.82
CA CYS A 113 -0.46 -4.42 9.01
C CYS A 113 -1.74 -3.90 9.68
N ILE A 114 -1.98 -2.60 9.54
CA ILE A 114 -3.22 -1.93 9.94
C ILE A 114 -4.15 -1.95 8.73
N ARG A 115 -5.23 -2.74 8.81
CA ARG A 115 -6.24 -2.76 7.75
C ARG A 115 -7.32 -1.72 8.02
N ALA A 116 -7.55 -0.81 7.08
CA ALA A 116 -8.76 0.00 7.03
C ALA A 116 -9.86 -0.80 6.34
N SER A 117 -10.68 -1.49 7.13
CA SER A 117 -11.73 -2.42 6.65
C SER A 117 -13.11 -1.76 6.50
N ASN A 118 -13.21 -0.48 6.85
CA ASN A 118 -14.41 0.36 6.66
C ASN A 118 -14.00 1.82 6.41
N SER A 119 -14.99 2.67 6.11
CA SER A 119 -14.76 4.07 5.75
C SER A 119 -14.48 5.01 6.93
N THR A 120 -14.58 4.52 8.17
CA THR A 120 -14.50 5.37 9.38
C THR A 120 -13.27 5.12 10.24
N GLN A 121 -12.74 3.90 10.22
CA GLN A 121 -11.62 3.48 11.07
C GLN A 121 -10.30 3.41 10.29
N ASN A 122 -9.19 3.52 11.02
CA ASN A 122 -7.84 3.35 10.50
C ASN A 122 -7.56 4.24 9.27
N LYS A 123 -7.93 5.52 9.38
CA LYS A 123 -7.66 6.51 8.32
C LYS A 123 -6.23 7.05 8.43
N PRO A 124 -5.63 7.46 7.31
CA PRO A 124 -4.33 8.13 7.34
C PRO A 124 -4.40 9.59 7.78
N ASP A 125 -5.60 10.17 7.92
CA ASP A 125 -5.82 11.58 8.31
C ASP A 125 -4.95 12.52 7.47
N PHE A 126 -5.09 12.46 6.14
CA PHE A 126 -4.33 13.32 5.23
C PHE A 126 -4.86 14.76 5.22
N LEU A 127 -3.97 15.74 5.20
CA LEU A 127 -4.27 17.18 5.23
C LEU A 127 -5.25 17.61 4.11
N ALA A 128 -4.94 17.29 2.84
CA ALA A 128 -5.82 17.57 1.71
C ALA A 128 -5.49 16.60 0.55
N PRO A 129 -5.99 15.36 0.59
CA PRO A 129 -5.56 14.32 -0.36
C PRO A 129 -5.99 14.61 -1.80
N ASN A 130 -7.08 15.34 -2.02
CA ASN A 130 -7.51 15.76 -3.36
C ASN A 130 -6.55 16.78 -3.99
N ASP A 131 -5.82 17.53 -3.17
CA ASP A 131 -4.80 18.50 -3.57
C ASP A 131 -3.38 17.89 -3.50
N ASN A 132 -3.27 16.56 -3.40
CA ASN A 132 -2.02 15.81 -3.24
C ASN A 132 -1.21 16.20 -1.98
N LYS A 133 -1.85 16.76 -0.95
CA LYS A 133 -1.23 17.03 0.35
C LYS A 133 -1.41 15.81 1.26
N LEU A 134 -0.43 14.92 1.23
CA LEU A 134 -0.48 13.61 1.86
C LEU A 134 0.28 13.56 3.22
N ILE A 135 0.50 14.73 3.83
CA ILE A 135 1.00 14.82 5.21
C ILE A 135 -0.10 14.29 6.12
N ILE A 136 0.25 13.49 7.11
CA ILE A 136 -0.69 12.88 8.05
C ILE A 136 -0.90 13.77 9.27
N GLY A 137 -2.12 13.76 9.79
CA GLY A 137 -2.51 14.49 11.00
C GLY A 137 -2.34 13.70 12.29
N SER A 138 -2.72 14.35 13.40
CA SER A 138 -2.61 13.77 14.74
C SER A 138 -3.52 12.56 14.98
N ASP A 139 -4.62 12.44 14.22
CA ASP A 139 -5.61 11.36 14.34
C ASP A 139 -5.33 10.20 13.37
N SER A 140 -4.18 10.25 12.69
CA SER A 140 -3.78 9.20 11.76
C SER A 140 -3.52 7.87 12.45
N ALA A 141 -4.08 6.79 11.89
CA ALA A 141 -3.75 5.43 12.30
C ALA A 141 -2.27 5.05 11.99
N ALA A 142 -1.59 5.83 11.15
CA ALA A 142 -0.19 5.65 10.79
C ALA A 142 0.78 6.29 11.79
N LYS A 143 0.28 7.16 12.69
CA LYS A 143 1.10 7.92 13.64
C LYS A 143 1.71 7.01 14.71
N GLY A 144 3.04 7.03 14.82
CA GLY A 144 3.79 6.31 15.85
C GLY A 144 3.70 4.78 15.75
N THR A 145 3.28 4.24 14.59
CA THR A 145 3.02 2.80 14.44
C THR A 145 3.98 2.10 13.50
N ALA A 146 4.97 2.80 12.95
CA ALA A 146 5.99 2.19 12.12
C ALA A 146 6.94 1.29 12.92
N ASN A 147 7.53 0.34 12.25
CA ASN A 147 8.62 -0.45 12.82
C ASN A 147 9.95 0.31 12.65
N ASN A 148 10.53 0.74 13.77
CA ASN A 148 11.78 1.51 13.78
C ASN A 148 12.96 0.74 13.18
N GLY A 149 12.92 -0.60 13.14
CA GLY A 149 13.95 -1.42 12.49
C GLY A 149 14.05 -1.23 10.97
N PHE A 150 13.02 -0.64 10.35
CA PHE A 150 12.98 -0.29 8.92
C PHE A 150 12.99 1.22 8.67
N SER A 151 13.08 2.04 9.74
CA SER A 151 12.92 3.48 9.61
C SER A 151 14.11 4.13 8.90
N THR A 152 13.78 5.10 8.04
CA THR A 152 14.75 6.04 7.46
C THR A 152 15.05 7.14 8.46
N PHE A 153 16.22 7.79 8.34
CA PHE A 153 16.61 8.88 9.25
C PHE A 153 15.66 10.09 9.17
N ASN A 154 15.20 10.41 7.96
CA ASN A 154 14.34 11.57 7.72
C ASN A 154 13.09 11.16 6.93
N ASP A 155 12.06 11.98 7.03
CA ASP A 155 10.89 11.92 6.17
C ASP A 155 11.18 12.57 4.79
N ILE A 156 10.19 12.58 3.88
CA ILE A 156 10.35 13.13 2.52
C ILE A 156 10.60 14.65 2.51
N LEU A 157 10.24 15.36 3.59
CA LEU A 157 10.49 16.80 3.77
C LEU A 157 11.82 17.06 4.50
N ASN A 158 12.65 16.02 4.70
CA ASN A 158 13.90 16.07 5.42
C ASN A 158 13.76 16.36 6.93
N ASN A 159 12.59 16.13 7.51
CA ASN A 159 12.39 16.20 8.96
C ASN A 159 12.90 14.92 9.63
N PRO A 160 13.68 15.00 10.71
CA PRO A 160 14.17 13.81 11.41
C PRO A 160 13.02 12.94 11.94
N ARG A 161 13.14 11.63 11.75
CA ARG A 161 12.26 10.65 12.39
C ARG A 161 12.85 10.28 13.75
N THR A 162 12.20 10.70 14.83
CA THR A 162 12.66 10.47 16.19
C THR A 162 11.61 9.77 17.04
N GLY A 163 12.03 8.96 18.00
CA GLY A 163 11.13 8.24 18.89
C GLY A 163 10.31 7.17 18.16
N LEU A 164 8.99 7.17 18.38
CA LEU A 164 8.05 6.33 17.63
C LEU A 164 7.81 6.95 16.27
N THR A 165 8.22 6.25 15.22
CA THR A 165 8.12 6.77 13.86
C THR A 165 6.76 6.48 13.21
N ASP A 166 6.40 7.26 12.22
CA ASP A 166 5.14 7.18 11.51
C ASP A 166 5.25 6.28 10.27
N ILE A 167 4.18 5.53 9.97
CA ILE A 167 4.05 4.84 8.69
C ILE A 167 3.85 5.87 7.56
N GLY A 168 4.48 5.65 6.40
CA GLY A 168 4.36 6.51 5.22
C GLY A 168 5.52 7.47 5.03
N ALA A 169 5.38 8.34 4.03
CA ALA A 169 6.44 9.22 3.56
C ALA A 169 6.69 10.44 4.47
N TYR A 170 5.73 10.82 5.30
CA TYR A 170 5.75 12.03 6.12
C TYR A 170 5.70 11.71 7.61
N ASN A 171 6.34 12.54 8.43
CA ASN A 171 6.01 12.64 9.85
C ASN A 171 4.64 13.34 10.00
N PHE A 172 3.92 13.02 11.09
CA PHE A 172 2.65 13.70 11.37
C PHE A 172 2.85 15.16 11.75
N ILE A 173 1.85 15.98 11.46
CA ILE A 173 1.74 17.35 11.98
C ILE A 173 0.38 17.56 12.62
N ILE A 174 0.27 18.59 13.45
CA ILE A 174 -1.03 19.06 13.95
C ILE A 174 -1.60 19.99 12.89
N PHE A 175 -2.79 19.69 12.41
CA PHE A 175 -3.51 20.59 11.51
C PHE A 175 -4.11 21.76 12.29
N GLU A 176 -3.92 22.98 11.80
CA GLU A 176 -4.53 24.21 12.33
C GLU A 176 -5.95 24.41 11.80
#